data_e4aa9eea7724974f302062842c19e444
#
_entry.id   e4aa9eea7724974f302062842c19e444
#
_cell.length_a   1.000
_cell.length_b   1.000
_cell.length_c   1.000
_cell.angle_alpha   90.00
_cell.angle_beta   90.00
_cell.angle_gamma   90.00
#
_symmetry.space_group_name_H-M   'P 1'
#
loop_
_entity.id
_entity.type
_entity.pdbx_description
1 polymer ?
#
loop_
_entity_poly.entity_id
_entity_poly.type
_entity_poly.pdbx_seq_one_letter_code
_entity_poly.pdbx_strand_id
1 'polypeptide(L)' 'MQELKIRQEDEFIKLGQAIKAAGLVESGVEAKLVIQDGQVLVNGHVETQRGKKLTGGEKVSYNGQEILIIR' A
#
# COMPACT_ATOMS: atom_id res chain seq x y z
N MET A 1 11.10 -9.73 -0.40
CA MET A 1 10.16 -8.59 -0.51
C MET A 1 9.22 -8.84 -1.67
N GLN A 2 7.94 -8.69 -1.44
CA GLN A 2 6.93 -8.84 -2.47
C GLN A 2 6.90 -7.60 -3.37
N GLU A 3 6.66 -7.79 -4.65
CA GLU A 3 6.48 -6.68 -5.59
C GLU A 3 5.03 -6.61 -6.04
N LEU A 4 4.52 -5.38 -6.16
CA LEU A 4 3.18 -5.13 -6.68
C LEU A 4 3.30 -4.17 -7.86
N LYS A 5 2.91 -4.67 -9.03
CA LYS A 5 3.03 -3.87 -10.26
C LYS A 5 1.76 -3.05 -10.47
N ILE A 6 1.93 -1.75 -10.72
CA ILE A 6 0.83 -0.88 -11.14
C ILE A 6 0.43 -1.29 -12.55
N ARG A 7 -0.87 -1.41 -12.81
CA ARG A 7 -1.35 -1.78 -14.13
C ARG A 7 -0.94 -0.73 -15.16
N GLN A 8 -0.66 -1.18 -16.36
CA GLN A 8 -0.11 -0.32 -17.40
C GLN A 8 -1.04 0.85 -17.75
N GLU A 9 -2.35 0.64 -17.67
CA GLU A 9 -3.34 1.67 -17.95
C GLU A 9 -3.53 2.67 -16.80
N ASP A 10 -2.95 2.40 -15.64
CA ASP A 10 -3.10 3.26 -14.47
C ASP A 10 -1.86 4.09 -14.24
N GLU A 11 -2.05 5.35 -13.81
CA GLU A 11 -0.92 6.22 -13.47
C GLU A 11 -0.42 5.98 -12.05
N PHE A 12 -1.29 5.46 -11.18
CA PHE A 12 -0.97 5.23 -9.77
C PHE A 12 -1.87 4.14 -9.23
N ILE A 13 -1.53 3.66 -8.03
CA ILE A 13 -2.43 2.83 -7.23
C ILE A 13 -2.57 3.50 -5.87
N LYS A 14 -3.77 3.49 -5.30
CA LYS A 14 -3.97 4.05 -3.97
C LYS A 14 -3.46 3.08 -2.92
N LEU A 15 -2.97 3.64 -1.79
CA LEU A 15 -2.37 2.83 -0.74
C LEU A 15 -3.30 1.72 -0.24
N GLY A 16 -4.57 2.04 0.00
CA GLY A 16 -5.53 1.03 0.44
C GLY A 16 -5.71 -0.10 -0.56
N GLN A 17 -5.73 0.24 -1.85
CA GLN A 17 -5.81 -0.76 -2.92
C GLN A 17 -4.55 -1.63 -2.97
N ALA A 18 -3.38 -1.00 -2.75
CA ALA A 18 -2.11 -1.70 -2.83
C ALA A 18 -1.99 -2.77 -1.75
N ILE A 19 -2.30 -2.45 -0.50
CA ILE A 19 -2.15 -3.43 0.58
C ILE A 19 -3.19 -4.53 0.47
N LYS A 20 -4.36 -4.24 -0.07
CA LYS A 20 -5.36 -5.26 -0.34
C LYS A 20 -4.92 -6.17 -1.49
N ALA A 21 -4.47 -5.59 -2.60
CA ALA A 21 -4.03 -6.35 -3.76
C ALA A 21 -2.84 -7.25 -3.43
N ALA A 22 -1.96 -6.81 -2.55
CA ALA A 22 -0.80 -7.59 -2.13
C ALA A 22 -1.13 -8.64 -1.07
N GLY A 23 -2.38 -8.69 -0.59
CA GLY A 23 -2.79 -9.68 0.40
C GLY A 23 -2.36 -9.37 1.83
N LEU A 24 -1.94 -8.13 2.10
CA LEU A 24 -1.58 -7.75 3.48
C LEU A 24 -2.81 -7.59 4.35
N VAL A 25 -3.92 -7.22 3.75
CA VAL A 25 -5.24 -7.16 4.38
C VAL A 25 -6.25 -7.86 3.49
N GLU A 26 -7.40 -8.23 4.06
CA GLU A 26 -8.40 -9.04 3.33
C GLU A 26 -9.50 -8.21 2.69
N SER A 27 -9.69 -6.97 3.13
CA SER A 27 -10.79 -6.15 2.64
C SER A 27 -10.41 -4.68 2.61
N GLY A 28 -11.22 -3.90 1.88
CA GLY A 28 -11.04 -2.45 1.85
C GLY A 28 -11.32 -1.81 3.21
N VAL A 29 -12.25 -2.38 3.98
CA VAL A 29 -12.54 -1.87 5.33
C VAL A 29 -11.33 -2.08 6.24
N GLU A 30 -10.74 -3.26 6.21
CA GLU A 30 -9.54 -3.52 6.99
C GLU A 30 -8.39 -2.60 6.58
N ALA A 31 -8.21 -2.40 5.28
CA ALA A 31 -7.18 -1.48 4.78
C ALA A 31 -7.38 -0.08 5.36
N LYS A 32 -8.62 0.43 5.31
CA LYS A 32 -8.94 1.74 5.87
C LYS A 32 -8.57 1.82 7.35
N LEU A 33 -8.96 0.81 8.11
CA LEU A 33 -8.75 0.83 9.56
C LEU A 33 -7.28 0.81 9.93
N VAL A 34 -6.48 -0.07 9.32
CA VAL A 34 -5.06 -0.17 9.67
C VAL A 34 -4.27 1.05 9.20
N ILE A 35 -4.64 1.63 8.06
CA ILE A 35 -3.98 2.84 7.58
C ILE A 35 -4.29 4.01 8.50
N GLN A 36 -5.56 4.22 8.83
CA GLN A 36 -5.95 5.32 9.70
C GLN A 36 -5.40 5.17 11.11
N ASP A 37 -5.17 3.94 11.54
CA ASP A 37 -4.60 3.66 12.86
C ASP A 37 -3.07 3.86 12.91
N GLY A 38 -2.45 4.23 11.80
CA GLY A 38 -1.01 4.50 11.77
C GLY A 38 -0.14 3.25 11.71
N GLN A 39 -0.70 2.11 11.32
CA GLN A 39 0.04 0.84 11.28
C GLN A 39 0.79 0.62 9.96
N VAL A 40 0.58 1.48 8.96
CA VAL A 40 1.15 1.32 7.63
C VAL A 40 2.20 2.39 7.38
N LEU A 41 3.35 1.97 6.90
CA LEU A 41 4.46 2.86 6.56
C LEU A 41 4.65 2.90 5.05
N VAL A 42 4.94 4.10 4.54
CA VAL A 42 5.35 4.28 3.15
C VAL A 42 6.72 4.93 3.17
N ASN A 43 7.71 4.24 2.60
CA ASN A 43 9.11 4.67 2.63
C ASN A 43 9.60 4.97 4.05
N GLY A 44 9.16 4.16 5.02
CA GLY A 44 9.56 4.28 6.41
C GLY A 44 8.80 5.32 7.23
N HIS A 45 7.82 6.00 6.64
CA HIS A 45 7.02 7.02 7.33
C HIS A 45 5.58 6.57 7.46
N VAL A 46 4.99 6.82 8.63
CA VAL A 46 3.57 6.50 8.85
C VAL A 46 2.71 7.27 7.85
N GLU A 47 1.83 6.54 7.18
CA GLU A 47 0.87 7.13 6.26
C GLU A 47 -0.54 6.80 6.74
N THR A 48 -1.36 7.82 6.95
CA THR A 48 -2.71 7.62 7.48
C THR A 48 -3.81 7.83 6.44
N GLN A 49 -3.46 8.18 5.22
CA GLN A 49 -4.42 8.41 4.14
C GLN A 49 -4.48 7.19 3.23
N ARG A 50 -5.61 6.50 3.22
CA ARG A 50 -5.76 5.33 2.35
C ARG A 50 -5.75 5.70 0.87
N GLY A 51 -6.04 6.95 0.56
CA GLY A 51 -6.03 7.46 -0.81
C GLY A 51 -4.67 7.96 -1.28
N LYS A 52 -3.62 7.76 -0.49
CA LYS A 52 -2.27 8.12 -0.91
C LYS A 52 -1.93 7.46 -2.23
N LYS A 53 -1.55 8.26 -3.22
CA LYS A 53 -1.19 7.76 -4.55
C LYS A 53 0.23 7.24 -4.55
N LEU A 54 0.39 6.01 -5.03
CA LEU A 54 1.69 5.37 -5.19
C LEU A 54 1.96 5.24 -6.69
N THR A 55 3.11 5.72 -7.12
CA THR A 55 3.40 5.83 -8.55
C THR A 55 4.50 4.92 -9.04
N GLY A 56 5.15 4.22 -8.12
CA GLY A 56 6.26 3.31 -8.43
C GLY A 56 7.51 3.72 -7.67
N GLY A 57 8.18 2.72 -7.10
CA GLY A 57 9.38 2.93 -6.28
C GLY A 57 9.12 3.02 -4.79
N GLU A 58 7.87 3.17 -4.36
CA GLU A 58 7.57 3.23 -2.94
C GLU A 58 7.65 1.84 -2.31
N LYS A 59 8.13 1.81 -1.07
CA LYS A 59 8.12 0.60 -0.26
C LYS A 59 7.06 0.76 0.82
N VAL A 60 6.12 -0.17 0.87
CA VAL A 60 5.02 -0.15 1.83
C VAL A 60 5.24 -1.26 2.84
N SER A 61 5.12 -0.93 4.12
CA SER A 61 5.33 -1.90 5.20
C SER A 61 4.09 -1.96 6.08
N TYR A 62 3.70 -3.19 6.45
CA TYR A 62 2.60 -3.42 7.37
C TYR A 62 2.81 -4.78 8.04
N ASN A 63 2.74 -4.79 9.36
CA ASN A 63 2.75 -6.02 10.15
C ASN A 63 3.94 -6.92 9.83
N GLY A 64 5.12 -6.33 9.66
CA GLY A 64 6.34 -7.08 9.38
C GLY A 64 6.51 -7.51 7.93
N GLN A 65 5.57 -7.17 7.07
CA GLN A 65 5.63 -7.49 5.64
C GLN A 65 5.90 -6.23 4.84
N GLU A 66 6.64 -6.39 3.75
CA GLU A 66 6.98 -5.25 2.89
C GLU A 66 6.62 -5.57 1.45
N ILE A 67 6.12 -4.55 0.74
CA ILE A 67 5.91 -4.63 -0.70
C ILE A 67 6.60 -3.46 -1.38
N LEU A 68 7.17 -3.73 -2.54
CA LEU A 68 7.74 -2.69 -3.41
C LEU A 68 6.76 -2.42 -4.54
N ILE A 69 6.35 -1.17 -4.69
CA ILE A 69 5.46 -0.77 -5.78
C ILE A 69 6.32 -0.55 -7.02
N ILE A 70 5.95 -1.22 -8.10
CA ILE A 70 6.69 -1.10 -9.37
C ILE A 70 5.73 -0.77 -10.51
N ARG A 71 6.29 -0.23 -11.59
CA ARG A 71 5.51 0.05 -12.80
C ARG A 71 5.73 -1.00 -13.87
#